data_ee485ed2a328748d66b7639bb2826995
#
_entry.id   ee485ed2a328748d66b7639bb2826995
#
_cell.length_a   1.000
_cell.length_b   1.000
_cell.length_c   1.000
_cell.angle_alpha   90.00
_cell.angle_beta   90.00
_cell.angle_gamma   90.00
#
_symmetry.space_group_name_H-M   'P 1'
#
loop_
_entity.id
_entity.type
_entity.pdbx_description
1 polymer ?
#
loop_
_entity_poly.entity_id
_entity_poly.type
_entity_poly.pdbx_seq_one_letter_code
_entity_poly.pdbx_strand_id
1 'polypeptide(L)'
;RLDDVIKLIKGPKGTQVFLTIKKVDGSTVVVPITRDVIELEEAFAKSTIIEKNNQRFGLIHLPRFYVDFSDYGNRNAASDVKKEIAKLKEEGVEGIVFDLRNNGGGSLQTVVDMAGYFIEDGPIVQVKSTGGQKQILSDLDKSIEWDGPLVVMVNEFSASASEILAAALQDYKRAIVLGSKQTFGKGTVQNVIDLNQIISNNTYGDLGAMKLTTDKFYRINGGSTQLEGVKSDIIFPNRYAYIDTGEKDQDNPLEWDKISPTEFNLWSSGDQYNYAIERSRKRLEDNPFVQLIDEQAKWIKSRQNDNDYSLNFDAYLEKNEATEQKTEK
;
A
#
# COMPACT_ATOMS: atom_id res chain seq x y z
N ARG A 1 3.67 -5.07 29.59
CA ARG A 1 3.75 -5.09 28.09
C ARG A 1 3.56 -3.68 27.54
N LEU A 2 4.00 -3.43 26.32
CA LEU A 2 3.87 -2.09 25.69
C LEU A 2 2.40 -1.64 25.61
N ASP A 3 1.50 -2.56 25.28
CA ASP A 3 0.06 -2.30 25.20
C ASP A 3 -0.56 -1.83 26.53
N ASP A 4 -0.07 -2.35 27.66
CA ASP A 4 -0.54 -1.94 28.98
C ASP A 4 -0.10 -0.52 29.31
N VAL A 5 1.10 -0.14 28.89
CA VAL A 5 1.62 1.25 29.01
C VAL A 5 0.80 2.20 28.13
N ILE A 6 0.50 1.80 26.90
CA ILE A 6 -0.31 2.60 25.97
C ILE A 6 -1.71 2.86 26.56
N LYS A 7 -2.36 1.86 27.18
CA LYS A 7 -3.66 2.01 27.82
C LYS A 7 -3.62 3.04 28.97
N LEU A 8 -2.53 3.11 29.72
CA LEU A 8 -2.35 4.08 30.80
C LEU A 8 -2.07 5.50 30.28
N ILE A 9 -1.38 5.61 29.14
CA ILE A 9 -1.06 6.91 28.52
C ILE A 9 -2.29 7.49 27.85
N LYS A 10 -3.07 6.69 27.10
CA LYS A 10 -4.29 7.13 26.42
C LYS A 10 -5.37 7.51 27.45
N GLY A 11 -6.24 8.45 27.04
CA GLY A 11 -7.37 8.90 27.85
C GLY A 11 -8.12 10.05 27.17
N PRO A 12 -9.19 10.57 27.80
CA PRO A 12 -10.00 11.64 27.21
C PRO A 12 -9.19 12.91 26.93
N LYS A 13 -9.51 13.60 25.82
CA LYS A 13 -8.94 14.91 25.46
C LYS A 13 -9.06 15.88 26.63
N GLY A 14 -8.01 16.69 26.85
CA GLY A 14 -7.95 17.70 27.92
C GLY A 14 -7.54 17.16 29.29
N THR A 15 -7.49 15.83 29.50
CA THR A 15 -6.97 15.25 30.76
C THR A 15 -5.44 15.20 30.74
N GLN A 16 -4.82 15.18 31.92
CA GLN A 16 -3.37 15.11 32.07
C GLN A 16 -2.88 13.71 32.45
N VAL A 17 -1.72 13.35 31.92
CA VAL A 17 -0.93 12.20 32.37
C VAL A 17 0.48 12.65 32.70
N PHE A 18 1.06 12.09 33.75
CA PHE A 18 2.43 12.39 34.20
C PHE A 18 3.31 11.17 33.87
N LEU A 19 4.28 11.36 32.98
CA LEU A 19 5.22 10.32 32.61
C LEU A 19 6.55 10.53 33.33
N THR A 20 6.94 9.55 34.15
CA THR A 20 8.27 9.51 34.75
C THR A 20 9.23 8.82 33.79
N ILE A 21 10.14 9.58 33.21
CA ILE A 21 11.08 9.12 32.18
C ILE A 21 12.48 9.06 32.77
N LYS A 22 13.14 7.90 32.66
CA LYS A 22 14.55 7.73 32.94
C LYS A 22 15.37 8.02 31.70
N LYS A 23 16.21 9.04 31.72
CA LYS A 23 17.08 9.42 30.60
C LYS A 23 18.30 8.48 30.46
N VAL A 24 18.99 8.60 29.33
CA VAL A 24 20.21 7.82 29.05
C VAL A 24 21.33 8.10 30.08
N ASP A 25 21.41 9.33 30.59
CA ASP A 25 22.37 9.74 31.64
C ASP A 25 21.99 9.21 33.03
N GLY A 26 20.90 8.44 33.17
CA GLY A 26 20.41 7.88 34.43
C GLY A 26 19.52 8.83 35.23
N SER A 27 19.42 10.10 34.87
CA SER A 27 18.53 11.06 35.54
C SER A 27 17.05 10.75 35.28
N THR A 28 16.19 11.14 36.19
CA THR A 28 14.74 10.95 36.08
C THR A 28 14.04 12.30 35.98
N VAL A 29 13.10 12.41 35.03
CA VAL A 29 12.27 13.59 34.84
C VAL A 29 10.81 13.20 34.80
N VAL A 30 9.94 14.03 35.40
CA VAL A 30 8.49 13.88 35.28
C VAL A 30 7.99 14.87 34.25
N VAL A 31 7.36 14.36 33.20
CA VAL A 31 6.83 15.16 32.09
C VAL A 31 5.30 15.15 32.18
N PRO A 32 4.65 16.29 32.46
CA PRO A 32 3.20 16.42 32.34
C PRO A 32 2.82 16.52 30.85
N ILE A 33 1.86 15.70 30.43
CA ILE A 33 1.31 15.73 29.06
C ILE A 33 -0.21 15.93 29.17
N THR A 34 -0.72 16.99 28.56
CA THR A 34 -2.16 17.17 28.37
C THR A 34 -2.58 16.38 27.14
N ARG A 35 -3.51 15.46 27.32
CA ARG A 35 -3.99 14.62 26.21
C ARG A 35 -4.79 15.45 25.22
N ASP A 36 -4.48 15.27 23.96
CA ASP A 36 -5.23 15.84 22.83
C ASP A 36 -5.40 14.78 21.74
N VAL A 37 -6.21 15.10 20.72
CA VAL A 37 -6.27 14.31 19.50
C VAL A 37 -4.97 14.57 18.74
N ILE A 38 -4.20 13.50 18.53
CA ILE A 38 -2.96 13.59 17.74
C ILE A 38 -3.31 13.19 16.32
N GLU A 39 -3.35 14.16 15.42
CA GLU A 39 -3.35 13.91 13.99
C GLU A 39 -1.91 13.63 13.55
N LEU A 40 -1.64 12.37 13.24
CA LEU A 40 -0.37 12.00 12.65
C LEU A 40 -0.40 12.41 11.16
N GLU A 41 0.06 13.62 10.87
CA GLU A 41 0.09 14.13 9.50
C GLU A 41 0.78 13.18 8.51
N GLU A 42 1.73 12.36 8.96
CA GLU A 42 2.43 11.35 8.17
C GLU A 42 1.51 10.20 7.73
N ALA A 43 0.35 10.02 8.38
CA ALA A 43 -0.64 9.02 8.02
C ALA A 43 -1.57 9.44 6.88
N PHE A 44 -1.47 10.69 6.42
CA PHE A 44 -2.32 11.25 5.38
C PHE A 44 -1.62 11.36 4.02
N ALA A 45 -2.41 11.46 2.96
CA ALA A 45 -1.89 11.71 1.62
C ALA A 45 -1.14 13.05 1.56
N LYS A 46 0.00 13.06 0.89
CA LYS A 46 0.83 14.26 0.68
C LYS A 46 1.40 14.27 -0.72
N SER A 47 1.56 15.46 -1.29
CA SER A 47 2.27 15.63 -2.55
C SER A 47 3.58 16.37 -2.39
N THR A 48 4.50 16.07 -3.31
CA THR A 48 5.79 16.76 -3.47
C THR A 48 6.07 16.95 -4.94
N ILE A 49 6.75 18.04 -5.30
CA ILE A 49 7.18 18.29 -6.69
C ILE A 49 8.61 17.80 -6.86
N ILE A 50 8.84 17.05 -7.92
CA ILE A 50 10.15 16.60 -8.36
C ILE A 50 10.51 17.39 -9.63
N GLU A 51 11.60 18.15 -9.58
CA GLU A 51 12.12 18.88 -10.73
C GLU A 51 13.32 18.16 -11.33
N LYS A 52 13.27 17.93 -12.64
CA LYS A 52 14.37 17.32 -13.39
C LYS A 52 14.39 17.85 -14.81
N ASN A 53 15.54 18.38 -15.26
CA ASN A 53 15.73 18.91 -16.63
C ASN A 53 14.67 19.94 -17.04
N ASN A 54 14.34 20.88 -16.17
CA ASN A 54 13.28 21.88 -16.34
C ASN A 54 11.85 21.32 -16.50
N GLN A 55 11.66 20.05 -16.20
CA GLN A 55 10.34 19.41 -16.12
C GLN A 55 9.92 19.22 -14.67
N ARG A 56 8.63 19.39 -14.39
CA ARG A 56 8.04 19.28 -13.06
C ARG A 56 7.09 18.09 -13.03
N PHE A 57 7.28 17.21 -12.06
CA PHE A 57 6.43 16.04 -11.84
C PHE A 57 5.89 16.05 -10.41
N GLY A 58 4.62 15.70 -10.26
CA GLY A 58 4.01 15.52 -8.94
C GLY A 58 4.26 14.10 -8.44
N LEU A 59 4.65 13.98 -7.16
CA LEU A 59 4.65 12.72 -6.43
C LEU A 59 3.56 12.79 -5.36
N ILE A 60 2.55 11.94 -5.44
CA ILE A 60 1.55 11.76 -4.38
C ILE A 60 1.90 10.49 -3.63
N HIS A 61 2.20 10.61 -2.34
CA HIS A 61 2.38 9.48 -1.45
C HIS A 61 1.09 9.22 -0.66
N LEU A 62 0.54 8.03 -0.78
CA LEU A 62 -0.62 7.57 -0.05
C LEU A 62 -0.24 6.40 0.87
N PRO A 63 -0.14 6.60 2.19
CA PRO A 63 0.29 5.55 3.11
C PRO A 63 -0.80 4.51 3.39
N ARG A 64 -2.08 4.86 3.22
CA ARG A 64 -3.24 4.02 3.52
C ARG A 64 -4.49 4.56 2.84
N PHE A 65 -5.48 3.70 2.56
CA PHE A 65 -6.84 4.12 2.18
C PHE A 65 -7.69 4.33 3.44
N TYR A 66 -7.42 5.43 4.15
CA TYR A 66 -8.08 5.78 5.40
C TYR A 66 -9.47 6.39 5.16
N VAL A 67 -10.37 6.13 6.10
CA VAL A 67 -11.74 6.66 6.14
C VAL A 67 -12.24 6.62 7.59
N ASP A 68 -13.14 7.51 7.93
CA ASP A 68 -13.98 7.37 9.11
C ASP A 68 -15.18 6.49 8.73
N PHE A 69 -15.24 5.28 9.27
CA PHE A 69 -16.34 4.34 8.98
C PHE A 69 -17.67 4.77 9.60
N SER A 70 -17.67 5.69 10.55
CA SER A 70 -18.89 6.22 11.16
C SER A 70 -19.51 7.37 10.35
N ASP A 71 -18.69 8.13 9.63
CA ASP A 71 -19.11 9.23 8.78
C ASP A 71 -18.16 9.40 7.58
N TYR A 72 -18.59 8.93 6.42
CA TYR A 72 -17.82 9.05 5.19
C TYR A 72 -17.60 10.50 4.74
N GLY A 73 -18.44 11.44 5.16
CA GLY A 73 -18.29 12.87 4.90
C GLY A 73 -17.07 13.51 5.59
N ASN A 74 -16.53 12.86 6.62
CA ASN A 74 -15.31 13.26 7.26
C ASN A 74 -14.08 13.08 6.35
N ARG A 75 -12.94 13.63 6.78
CA ARG A 75 -11.67 13.49 6.07
C ARG A 75 -11.36 12.03 5.73
N ASN A 76 -11.10 11.76 4.45
CA ASN A 76 -10.73 10.44 3.96
C ASN A 76 -9.65 10.53 2.87
N ALA A 77 -9.07 9.38 2.52
CA ALA A 77 -7.96 9.31 1.56
C ALA A 77 -8.34 9.86 0.17
N ALA A 78 -9.57 9.62 -0.30
CA ALA A 78 -10.00 10.11 -1.60
C ALA A 78 -10.09 11.64 -1.61
N SER A 79 -10.74 12.23 -0.59
CA SER A 79 -10.86 13.70 -0.46
C SER A 79 -9.50 14.41 -0.36
N ASP A 80 -8.53 13.80 0.31
CA ASP A 80 -7.20 14.39 0.42
C ASP A 80 -6.40 14.23 -0.87
N VAL A 81 -6.45 13.08 -1.53
CA VAL A 81 -5.81 12.88 -2.84
C VAL A 81 -6.37 13.85 -3.89
N LYS A 82 -7.68 14.09 -3.88
CA LYS A 82 -8.30 15.10 -4.77
C LYS A 82 -7.70 16.48 -4.56
N LYS A 83 -7.51 16.92 -3.31
CA LYS A 83 -6.85 18.19 -2.98
C LYS A 83 -5.39 18.23 -3.45
N GLU A 84 -4.65 17.13 -3.25
CA GLU A 84 -3.25 17.05 -3.68
C GLU A 84 -3.13 17.08 -5.22
N ILE A 85 -4.05 16.44 -5.97
CA ILE A 85 -4.12 16.54 -7.42
C ILE A 85 -4.39 18.00 -7.85
N ALA A 86 -5.37 18.67 -7.25
CA ALA A 86 -5.69 20.06 -7.57
C ALA A 86 -4.48 20.98 -7.34
N LYS A 87 -3.79 20.84 -6.21
CA LYS A 87 -2.56 21.56 -5.91
C LYS A 87 -1.46 21.31 -6.95
N LEU A 88 -1.24 20.06 -7.37
CA LEU A 88 -0.23 19.74 -8.38
C LEU A 88 -0.60 20.31 -9.77
N LYS A 89 -1.89 20.38 -10.11
CA LYS A 89 -2.37 21.05 -11.34
C LYS A 89 -2.08 22.54 -11.31
N GLU A 90 -2.34 23.21 -10.20
CA GLU A 90 -2.02 24.64 -10.02
C GLU A 90 -0.52 24.92 -10.14
N GLU A 91 0.31 23.98 -9.69
CA GLU A 91 1.76 24.03 -9.81
C GLU A 91 2.27 23.69 -11.23
N GLY A 92 1.41 23.30 -12.15
CA GLY A 92 1.72 23.04 -13.55
C GLY A 92 2.60 21.82 -13.77
N VAL A 93 2.40 20.73 -13.03
CA VAL A 93 3.15 19.48 -13.23
C VAL A 93 2.78 18.81 -14.56
N GLU A 94 3.76 18.17 -15.21
CA GLU A 94 3.59 17.51 -16.51
C GLU A 94 3.17 16.04 -16.39
N GLY A 95 3.25 15.47 -15.19
CA GLY A 95 2.87 14.09 -14.91
C GLY A 95 2.81 13.82 -13.41
N ILE A 96 2.07 12.78 -13.03
CA ILE A 96 1.94 12.36 -11.63
C ILE A 96 2.50 10.96 -11.44
N VAL A 97 3.28 10.79 -10.38
CA VAL A 97 3.68 9.51 -9.82
C VAL A 97 2.85 9.29 -8.55
N PHE A 98 2.06 8.23 -8.52
CA PHE A 98 1.23 7.85 -7.40
C PHE A 98 1.90 6.72 -6.61
N ASP A 99 2.41 7.02 -5.43
CA ASP A 99 3.19 6.08 -4.63
C ASP A 99 2.32 5.32 -3.63
N LEU A 100 2.11 4.04 -3.91
CA LEU A 100 1.39 3.07 -3.08
C LEU A 100 2.34 2.06 -2.40
N ARG A 101 3.64 2.28 -2.45
CA ARG A 101 4.60 1.38 -1.79
C ARG A 101 4.34 1.35 -0.28
N ASN A 102 4.37 0.16 0.31
CA ASN A 102 4.06 -0.11 1.72
C ASN A 102 2.61 0.21 2.14
N ASN A 103 1.71 0.46 1.19
CA ASN A 103 0.30 0.71 1.46
C ASN A 103 -0.47 -0.61 1.50
N GLY A 104 -0.80 -1.10 2.70
CA GLY A 104 -1.54 -2.36 2.93
C GLY A 104 -3.04 -2.30 2.57
N GLY A 105 -3.52 -1.20 1.97
CA GLY A 105 -4.93 -1.04 1.58
C GLY A 105 -5.75 -0.20 2.56
N GLY A 106 -7.02 -0.52 2.69
CA GLY A 106 -7.99 0.17 3.53
C GLY A 106 -9.41 0.13 2.95
N SER A 107 -10.09 1.26 2.91
CA SER A 107 -11.50 1.37 2.50
C SER A 107 -11.70 1.04 1.01
N LEU A 108 -12.66 0.13 0.75
CA LEU A 108 -13.07 -0.23 -0.60
C LEU A 108 -13.78 0.94 -1.31
N GLN A 109 -14.65 1.67 -0.60
CA GLN A 109 -15.33 2.82 -1.20
C GLN A 109 -14.33 3.90 -1.60
N THR A 110 -13.38 4.20 -0.73
CA THR A 110 -12.35 5.23 -0.99
C THR A 110 -11.51 4.92 -2.23
N VAL A 111 -11.20 3.65 -2.48
CA VAL A 111 -10.43 3.29 -3.68
C VAL A 111 -11.27 3.40 -4.96
N VAL A 112 -12.57 3.12 -4.90
CA VAL A 112 -13.48 3.30 -6.05
C VAL A 112 -13.56 4.78 -6.42
N ASP A 113 -13.83 5.64 -5.45
CA ASP A 113 -13.90 7.09 -5.66
C ASP A 113 -12.57 7.64 -6.21
N MET A 114 -11.44 7.17 -5.66
CA MET A 114 -10.11 7.61 -6.08
C MET A 114 -9.76 7.17 -7.50
N ALA A 115 -10.17 5.97 -7.92
CA ALA A 115 -9.95 5.50 -9.28
C ALA A 115 -10.68 6.38 -10.31
N GLY A 116 -11.88 6.86 -9.96
CA GLY A 116 -12.67 7.79 -10.77
C GLY A 116 -11.97 9.12 -11.05
N TYR A 117 -11.01 9.55 -10.22
CA TYR A 117 -10.24 10.77 -10.51
C TYR A 117 -9.37 10.68 -11.77
N PHE A 118 -9.17 9.48 -12.31
CA PHE A 118 -8.26 9.22 -13.42
C PHE A 118 -8.96 8.66 -14.67
N ILE A 119 -10.24 8.32 -14.61
CA ILE A 119 -11.03 7.80 -15.74
C ILE A 119 -12.32 8.61 -15.88
N GLU A 120 -13.01 8.49 -17.02
CA GLU A 120 -14.29 9.18 -17.21
C GLU A 120 -15.43 8.54 -16.41
N ASP A 121 -15.59 7.23 -16.56
CA ASP A 121 -16.56 6.42 -15.85
C ASP A 121 -16.26 4.94 -16.06
N GLY A 122 -16.95 4.07 -15.32
CA GLY A 122 -16.92 2.65 -15.56
C GLY A 122 -16.54 1.79 -14.35
N PRO A 123 -16.45 0.47 -14.55
CA PRO A 123 -16.20 -0.48 -13.47
C PRO A 123 -14.78 -0.34 -12.91
N ILE A 124 -14.63 -0.41 -11.60
CA ILE A 124 -13.34 -0.36 -10.91
C ILE A 124 -12.96 -1.73 -10.37
N VAL A 125 -13.90 -2.42 -9.76
CA VAL A 125 -13.67 -3.72 -9.14
C VAL A 125 -14.95 -4.53 -9.11
N GLN A 126 -14.81 -5.85 -9.20
CA GLN A 126 -15.91 -6.79 -9.03
C GLN A 126 -15.76 -7.45 -7.64
N VAL A 127 -16.82 -7.52 -6.88
CA VAL A 127 -16.87 -8.18 -5.58
C VAL A 127 -17.82 -9.35 -5.63
N LYS A 128 -17.42 -10.52 -5.11
CA LYS A 128 -18.26 -11.71 -5.04
C LYS A 128 -18.31 -12.20 -3.60
N SER A 129 -19.53 -12.25 -3.05
CA SER A 129 -19.76 -12.74 -1.70
C SER A 129 -19.70 -14.27 -1.62
N THR A 130 -19.55 -14.78 -0.41
CA THR A 130 -19.61 -16.22 -0.12
C THR A 130 -20.92 -16.85 -0.57
N GLY A 131 -22.04 -16.09 -0.59
CA GLY A 131 -23.34 -16.51 -1.13
C GLY A 131 -23.45 -16.48 -2.67
N GLY A 132 -22.37 -16.15 -3.38
CA GLY A 132 -22.30 -16.13 -4.83
C GLY A 132 -22.83 -14.86 -5.49
N GLN A 133 -23.34 -13.90 -4.73
CA GLN A 133 -23.75 -12.61 -5.26
C GLN A 133 -22.55 -11.84 -5.80
N LYS A 134 -22.70 -11.29 -7.00
CA LYS A 134 -21.70 -10.47 -7.68
C LYS A 134 -22.17 -9.01 -7.69
N GLN A 135 -21.29 -8.12 -7.25
CA GLN A 135 -21.47 -6.67 -7.33
C GLN A 135 -20.33 -6.07 -8.14
N ILE A 136 -20.62 -5.13 -9.00
CA ILE A 136 -19.63 -4.32 -9.72
C ILE A 136 -19.66 -2.94 -9.10
N LEU A 137 -18.53 -2.53 -8.55
CA LEU A 137 -18.36 -1.16 -8.05
C LEU A 137 -17.74 -0.34 -9.17
N SER A 138 -18.41 0.75 -9.50
CA SER A 138 -18.08 1.59 -10.65
C SER A 138 -18.00 3.04 -10.24
N ASP A 139 -17.19 3.80 -10.94
CA ASP A 139 -17.31 5.24 -10.99
C ASP A 139 -18.46 5.60 -11.93
N LEU A 140 -19.33 6.51 -11.46
CA LEU A 140 -20.49 7.02 -12.19
C LEU A 140 -20.37 8.52 -12.50
N ASP A 141 -19.32 9.17 -11.99
CA ASP A 141 -19.04 10.59 -12.22
C ASP A 141 -18.10 10.72 -13.43
N LYS A 142 -18.53 11.47 -14.43
CA LYS A 142 -17.74 11.68 -15.66
C LYS A 142 -16.63 12.72 -15.52
N SER A 143 -16.45 13.29 -14.35
CA SER A 143 -15.38 14.25 -14.09
C SER A 143 -14.03 13.54 -13.94
N ILE A 144 -13.01 14.09 -14.58
CA ILE A 144 -11.63 13.60 -14.43
C ILE A 144 -10.82 14.66 -13.69
N GLU A 145 -10.24 14.27 -12.57
CA GLU A 145 -9.36 15.20 -11.82
C GLU A 145 -7.96 15.31 -12.45
N TRP A 146 -7.46 14.23 -13.05
CA TRP A 146 -6.17 14.21 -13.74
C TRP A 146 -6.22 13.33 -15.00
N ASP A 147 -6.01 13.94 -16.16
CA ASP A 147 -5.99 13.30 -17.48
C ASP A 147 -4.57 13.17 -18.09
N GLY A 148 -3.57 13.79 -17.45
CA GLY A 148 -2.17 13.74 -17.87
C GLY A 148 -1.46 12.41 -17.61
N PRO A 149 -0.16 12.30 -17.94
CA PRO A 149 0.63 11.10 -17.70
C PRO A 149 0.60 10.63 -16.23
N LEU A 150 0.42 9.32 -16.03
CA LEU A 150 0.28 8.73 -14.70
C LEU A 150 1.13 7.46 -14.57
N VAL A 151 1.89 7.38 -13.49
CA VAL A 151 2.64 6.19 -13.07
C VAL A 151 2.19 5.82 -11.67
N VAL A 152 1.91 4.53 -11.43
CA VAL A 152 1.61 4.01 -10.10
C VAL A 152 2.80 3.20 -9.61
N MET A 153 3.37 3.59 -8.47
CA MET A 153 4.48 2.87 -7.83
C MET A 153 3.93 1.88 -6.81
N VAL A 154 4.37 0.63 -6.88
CA VAL A 154 3.97 -0.44 -5.98
C VAL A 154 5.17 -1.24 -5.46
N ASN A 155 4.98 -1.97 -4.36
CA ASN A 155 5.93 -2.96 -3.90
C ASN A 155 5.20 -4.21 -3.34
N GLU A 156 5.96 -5.15 -2.79
CA GLU A 156 5.46 -6.41 -2.21
C GLU A 156 4.48 -6.20 -1.05
N PHE A 157 4.47 -5.01 -0.45
CA PHE A 157 3.58 -4.64 0.66
C PHE A 157 2.36 -3.82 0.21
N SER A 158 2.26 -3.49 -1.08
CA SER A 158 1.05 -2.90 -1.65
C SER A 158 -0.04 -3.96 -1.72
N ALA A 159 -1.10 -3.84 -0.92
CA ALA A 159 -2.10 -4.88 -0.76
C ALA A 159 -3.55 -4.36 -0.84
N SER A 160 -4.49 -5.25 -1.17
CA SER A 160 -5.94 -4.99 -1.08
C SER A 160 -6.38 -3.76 -1.91
N ALA A 161 -6.84 -2.65 -1.30
CA ALA A 161 -7.26 -1.43 -2.01
C ALA A 161 -6.16 -0.86 -2.91
N SER A 162 -4.88 -0.96 -2.53
CA SER A 162 -3.76 -0.58 -3.40
C SER A 162 -3.70 -1.43 -4.66
N GLU A 163 -3.99 -2.73 -4.54
CA GLU A 163 -4.05 -3.65 -5.67
C GLU A 163 -5.26 -3.36 -6.56
N ILE A 164 -6.39 -2.99 -5.97
CA ILE A 164 -7.60 -2.59 -6.73
C ILE A 164 -7.29 -1.36 -7.57
N LEU A 165 -6.70 -0.30 -7.00
CA LEU A 165 -6.36 0.91 -7.74
C LEU A 165 -5.35 0.64 -8.86
N ALA A 166 -4.24 -0.03 -8.53
CA ALA A 166 -3.21 -0.35 -9.50
C ALA A 166 -3.75 -1.24 -10.64
N ALA A 167 -4.57 -2.26 -10.29
CA ALA A 167 -5.17 -3.16 -11.27
C ALA A 167 -6.16 -2.44 -12.19
N ALA A 168 -7.06 -1.63 -11.64
CA ALA A 168 -8.04 -0.89 -12.43
C ALA A 168 -7.33 0.04 -13.43
N LEU A 169 -6.40 0.88 -12.95
CA LEU A 169 -5.67 1.81 -13.82
C LEU A 169 -4.80 1.10 -14.87
N GLN A 170 -4.25 -0.10 -14.55
CA GLN A 170 -3.53 -0.93 -15.50
C GLN A 170 -4.47 -1.55 -16.55
N ASP A 171 -5.62 -2.10 -16.15
CA ASP A 171 -6.60 -2.72 -17.04
C ASP A 171 -7.19 -1.69 -18.02
N TYR A 172 -7.45 -0.46 -17.56
CA TYR A 172 -7.83 0.66 -18.42
C TYR A 172 -6.70 1.15 -19.34
N LYS A 173 -5.47 0.70 -19.16
CA LYS A 173 -4.26 1.29 -19.76
C LYS A 173 -4.11 2.79 -19.43
N ARG A 174 -4.61 3.20 -18.26
CA ARG A 174 -4.60 4.59 -17.81
C ARG A 174 -3.26 4.98 -17.17
N ALA A 175 -2.58 4.03 -16.55
CA ALA A 175 -1.32 4.24 -15.89
C ALA A 175 -0.32 3.12 -16.20
N ILE A 176 0.97 3.44 -16.05
CA ILE A 176 2.06 2.46 -16.01
C ILE A 176 2.26 2.05 -14.55
N VAL A 177 2.20 0.75 -14.27
CA VAL A 177 2.53 0.21 -12.94
C VAL A 177 4.03 -0.11 -12.89
N LEU A 178 4.73 0.50 -11.94
CA LEU A 178 6.17 0.37 -11.76
C LEU A 178 6.50 -0.08 -10.33
N GLY A 179 7.41 -1.01 -10.18
CA GLY A 179 7.89 -1.42 -8.86
C GLY A 179 8.34 -2.86 -8.77
N SER A 180 7.99 -3.54 -7.68
CA SER A 180 8.30 -4.96 -7.49
C SER A 180 7.70 -5.84 -8.58
N LYS A 181 8.17 -7.08 -8.68
CA LYS A 181 7.66 -8.03 -9.67
C LYS A 181 6.13 -8.18 -9.61
N GLN A 182 5.58 -8.16 -8.40
CA GLN A 182 4.16 -8.20 -8.10
C GLN A 182 3.87 -7.53 -6.77
N THR A 183 2.63 -7.13 -6.53
CA THR A 183 2.13 -6.67 -5.24
C THR A 183 1.89 -7.85 -4.29
N PHE A 184 1.34 -7.61 -3.11
CA PHE A 184 1.16 -8.61 -2.05
C PHE A 184 0.34 -9.84 -2.47
N GLY A 185 -0.70 -9.65 -3.26
CA GLY A 185 -1.56 -10.74 -3.75
C GLY A 185 -2.78 -11.00 -2.88
N LYS A 186 -3.30 -9.99 -2.16
CA LYS A 186 -4.54 -10.13 -1.40
C LYS A 186 -5.74 -9.86 -2.29
N GLY A 187 -6.58 -10.87 -2.52
CA GLY A 187 -7.81 -10.81 -3.31
C GLY A 187 -9.08 -10.95 -2.47
N THR A 188 -9.02 -10.66 -1.15
CA THR A 188 -10.14 -10.88 -0.22
C THR A 188 -10.56 -9.61 0.48
N VAL A 189 -11.86 -9.51 0.79
CA VAL A 189 -12.45 -8.48 1.65
C VAL A 189 -12.69 -9.06 3.02
N GLN A 190 -12.23 -8.35 4.05
CA GLN A 190 -12.40 -8.73 5.44
C GLN A 190 -13.29 -7.73 6.16
N ASN A 191 -14.28 -8.25 6.86
CA ASN A 191 -15.17 -7.46 7.70
C ASN A 191 -14.87 -7.74 9.18
N VAL A 192 -14.98 -6.69 10.00
CA VAL A 192 -14.89 -6.78 11.45
C VAL A 192 -16.31 -6.77 11.99
N ILE A 193 -16.70 -7.87 12.63
CA ILE A 193 -18.02 -8.08 13.17
C ILE A 193 -17.95 -7.95 14.69
N ASP A 194 -18.63 -6.96 15.24
CA ASP A 194 -18.75 -6.76 16.68
C ASP A 194 -19.67 -7.85 17.27
N LEU A 195 -19.10 -8.71 18.10
CA LEU A 195 -19.83 -9.83 18.70
C LEU A 195 -20.90 -9.35 19.70
N ASN A 196 -20.73 -8.17 20.28
CA ASN A 196 -21.73 -7.59 21.17
C ASN A 196 -23.05 -7.24 20.46
N GLN A 197 -22.99 -6.99 19.14
CA GLN A 197 -24.20 -6.70 18.34
C GLN A 197 -24.94 -7.99 17.94
N ILE A 198 -24.26 -9.14 17.93
CA ILE A 198 -24.85 -10.42 17.51
C ILE A 198 -25.50 -11.13 18.69
N ILE A 199 -24.87 -11.09 19.86
CA ILE A 199 -25.32 -11.83 21.04
C ILE A 199 -26.17 -10.92 21.91
N SER A 200 -27.49 -11.04 21.77
CA SER A 200 -28.44 -10.34 22.63
C SER A 200 -28.36 -10.88 24.06
N ASN A 201 -28.47 -10.00 25.06
CA ASN A 201 -28.46 -10.33 26.49
C ASN A 201 -27.13 -10.94 26.98
N ASN A 202 -26.02 -10.51 26.44
CA ASN A 202 -24.70 -10.92 26.94
C ASN A 202 -24.47 -10.48 28.41
N THR A 203 -24.15 -11.44 29.27
CA THR A 203 -23.82 -11.20 30.70
C THR A 203 -22.33 -11.31 31.00
N TYR A 204 -21.50 -11.61 29.99
CA TYR A 204 -20.07 -11.87 30.15
C TYR A 204 -19.17 -10.64 29.98
N GLY A 205 -19.77 -9.46 29.70
CA GLY A 205 -19.05 -8.23 29.42
C GLY A 205 -18.73 -8.07 27.94
N ASP A 206 -17.67 -7.35 27.62
CA ASP A 206 -17.26 -7.10 26.23
C ASP A 206 -16.76 -8.40 25.56
N LEU A 207 -17.45 -8.82 24.51
CA LEU A 207 -17.14 -10.03 23.74
C LEU A 207 -16.09 -9.75 22.62
N GLY A 208 -15.75 -8.46 22.39
CA GLY A 208 -14.84 -8.08 21.35
C GLY A 208 -15.41 -8.21 19.95
N ALA A 209 -14.54 -8.35 18.96
CA ALA A 209 -14.91 -8.42 17.55
C ALA A 209 -14.17 -9.55 16.83
N MET A 210 -14.81 -10.10 15.80
CA MET A 210 -14.24 -11.14 14.94
C MET A 210 -13.97 -10.58 13.55
N LYS A 211 -12.76 -10.77 13.03
CA LYS A 211 -12.38 -10.42 11.67
C LYS A 211 -12.54 -11.62 10.76
N LEU A 212 -13.43 -11.53 9.80
CA LEU A 212 -13.77 -12.60 8.86
C LEU A 212 -13.55 -12.19 7.42
N THR A 213 -13.10 -13.12 6.58
CA THR A 213 -13.16 -13.00 5.14
C THR A 213 -14.57 -13.35 4.68
N THR A 214 -15.26 -12.40 4.08
CA THR A 214 -16.65 -12.53 3.63
C THR A 214 -16.80 -12.53 2.12
N ASP A 215 -15.87 -11.87 1.41
CA ASP A 215 -15.94 -11.68 -0.01
C ASP A 215 -14.58 -11.83 -0.67
N LYS A 216 -14.57 -12.12 -1.96
CA LYS A 216 -13.42 -11.99 -2.85
C LYS A 216 -13.64 -10.81 -3.79
N PHE A 217 -12.56 -10.12 -4.14
CA PHE A 217 -12.61 -9.12 -5.20
C PHE A 217 -11.79 -9.56 -6.42
N TYR A 218 -12.19 -9.04 -7.56
CA TYR A 218 -11.63 -9.39 -8.86
C TYR A 218 -11.42 -8.11 -9.68
N ARG A 219 -10.41 -8.16 -10.53
CA ARG A 219 -10.16 -7.14 -11.53
C ARG A 219 -11.35 -7.04 -12.51
N ILE A 220 -11.46 -5.93 -13.19
CA ILE A 220 -12.49 -5.73 -14.23
C ILE A 220 -12.32 -6.70 -15.40
N ASN A 221 -11.11 -7.21 -15.66
CA ASN A 221 -10.83 -8.25 -16.64
C ASN A 221 -11.23 -9.67 -16.16
N GLY A 222 -11.73 -9.81 -14.94
CA GLY A 222 -12.21 -11.06 -14.34
C GLY A 222 -11.16 -11.85 -13.55
N GLY A 223 -9.89 -11.53 -13.64
CA GLY A 223 -8.83 -12.18 -12.85
C GLY A 223 -8.83 -11.75 -11.39
N SER A 224 -8.39 -12.63 -10.48
CA SER A 224 -8.17 -12.26 -9.08
C SER A 224 -6.77 -11.72 -8.87
N THR A 225 -6.59 -10.84 -7.88
CA THR A 225 -5.27 -10.49 -7.34
C THR A 225 -4.78 -11.52 -6.31
N GLN A 226 -5.65 -12.43 -5.84
CA GLN A 226 -5.30 -13.46 -4.86
C GLN A 226 -4.07 -14.26 -5.30
N LEU A 227 -3.05 -14.37 -4.45
CA LEU A 227 -1.75 -15.03 -4.65
C LEU A 227 -0.85 -14.38 -5.72
N GLU A 228 -1.42 -13.81 -6.79
CA GLU A 228 -0.67 -13.30 -7.93
C GLU A 228 -0.38 -11.79 -7.87
N GLY A 229 -1.17 -11.05 -7.10
CA GLY A 229 -1.05 -9.60 -7.05
C GLY A 229 -1.28 -8.90 -8.38
N VAL A 230 -0.84 -7.65 -8.47
CA VAL A 230 -0.72 -6.87 -9.69
C VAL A 230 0.73 -6.95 -10.16
N LYS A 231 0.95 -7.48 -11.36
CA LYS A 231 2.29 -7.57 -11.97
C LYS A 231 2.67 -6.22 -12.55
N SER A 232 3.85 -5.72 -12.18
CA SER A 232 4.32 -4.42 -12.68
C SER A 232 4.66 -4.47 -14.17
N ASP A 233 4.30 -3.39 -14.88
CA ASP A 233 4.69 -3.20 -16.29
C ASP A 233 6.20 -2.95 -16.41
N ILE A 234 6.78 -2.28 -15.41
CA ILE A 234 8.21 -2.04 -15.29
C ILE A 234 8.66 -2.55 -13.92
N ILE A 235 9.50 -3.58 -13.92
CA ILE A 235 10.05 -4.16 -12.69
C ILE A 235 11.27 -3.35 -12.28
N PHE A 236 11.25 -2.87 -11.03
CA PHE A 236 12.37 -2.23 -10.38
C PHE A 236 12.73 -3.04 -9.12
N PRO A 237 13.92 -3.63 -9.04
CA PRO A 237 14.30 -4.45 -7.89
C PRO A 237 14.40 -3.62 -6.62
N ASN A 238 14.11 -4.26 -5.50
CA ASN A 238 14.32 -3.70 -4.17
C ASN A 238 14.86 -4.80 -3.24
N ARG A 239 15.20 -4.45 -2.02
CA ARG A 239 15.80 -5.40 -1.05
C ARG A 239 14.92 -6.62 -0.71
N TYR A 240 13.61 -6.57 -1.00
CA TYR A 240 12.66 -7.66 -0.75
C TYR A 240 12.38 -8.51 -1.99
N ALA A 241 12.98 -8.19 -3.13
CA ALA A 241 12.66 -8.81 -4.44
C ALA A 241 12.72 -10.35 -4.44
N TYR A 242 13.49 -10.94 -3.53
CA TYR A 242 13.68 -12.39 -3.38
C TYR A 242 13.18 -12.93 -2.04
N ILE A 243 12.57 -12.09 -1.21
CA ILE A 243 11.98 -12.49 0.08
C ILE A 243 10.52 -12.91 -0.15
N ASP A 244 10.13 -14.04 0.44
CA ASP A 244 8.77 -14.53 0.39
C ASP A 244 7.91 -13.71 1.39
N THR A 245 7.07 -12.80 0.88
CA THR A 245 6.32 -11.81 1.68
C THR A 245 4.88 -11.64 1.25
N GLY A 246 4.41 -12.43 0.26
CA GLY A 246 3.07 -12.31 -0.30
C GLY A 246 1.99 -13.11 0.42
N GLU A 247 0.76 -12.95 -0.02
CA GLU A 247 -0.39 -13.75 0.43
C GLU A 247 -0.15 -15.25 0.21
N LYS A 248 0.54 -15.62 -0.88
CA LYS A 248 0.91 -17.01 -1.21
C LYS A 248 1.84 -17.67 -0.19
N ASP A 249 2.55 -16.86 0.61
CA ASP A 249 3.54 -17.31 1.59
C ASP A 249 2.94 -17.42 3.00
N GLN A 250 1.63 -17.15 3.15
CA GLN A 250 0.90 -17.31 4.41
C GLN A 250 0.41 -18.75 4.58
N ASP A 251 0.13 -19.13 5.84
CA ASP A 251 -0.50 -20.41 6.13
C ASP A 251 -1.92 -20.47 5.58
N ASN A 252 -2.22 -21.50 4.78
CA ASN A 252 -3.55 -21.77 4.22
C ASN A 252 -4.19 -20.59 3.44
N PRO A 253 -3.52 -20.01 2.45
CA PRO A 253 -4.11 -18.95 1.66
C PRO A 253 -5.27 -19.48 0.82
N LEU A 254 -6.25 -18.64 0.52
CA LEU A 254 -7.31 -18.99 -0.42
C LEU A 254 -6.75 -19.11 -1.83
N GLU A 255 -7.26 -20.10 -2.58
CA GLU A 255 -6.83 -20.34 -3.96
C GLU A 255 -7.19 -19.18 -4.89
N TRP A 256 -6.37 -19.01 -5.92
CA TRP A 256 -6.64 -18.11 -7.02
C TRP A 256 -7.80 -18.64 -7.87
N ASP A 257 -8.68 -17.76 -8.29
CA ASP A 257 -9.76 -18.05 -9.22
C ASP A 257 -10.07 -16.85 -10.13
N LYS A 258 -11.01 -17.00 -11.05
CA LYS A 258 -11.45 -15.95 -11.95
C LYS A 258 -12.96 -15.98 -12.14
N ILE A 259 -13.51 -14.85 -12.53
CA ILE A 259 -14.92 -14.69 -12.92
C ILE A 259 -14.99 -14.07 -14.32
N SER A 260 -16.20 -13.94 -14.87
CA SER A 260 -16.40 -13.24 -16.15
C SER A 260 -15.95 -11.79 -16.06
N PRO A 261 -15.23 -11.26 -17.08
CA PRO A 261 -14.88 -9.85 -17.14
C PRO A 261 -16.13 -8.96 -17.23
N THR A 262 -15.96 -7.69 -16.94
CA THR A 262 -16.96 -6.64 -17.23
C THR A 262 -16.61 -5.97 -18.56
N GLU A 263 -17.59 -5.27 -19.12
CA GLU A 263 -17.33 -4.38 -20.26
C GLU A 263 -16.79 -3.04 -19.76
N PHE A 264 -15.76 -2.53 -20.42
CA PHE A 264 -15.15 -1.22 -20.15
C PHE A 264 -14.41 -0.71 -21.40
N ASN A 265 -14.25 0.61 -21.49
CA ASN A 265 -13.53 1.26 -22.57
C ASN A 265 -12.09 1.53 -22.17
N LEU A 266 -11.14 1.21 -23.03
CA LEU A 266 -9.72 1.53 -22.80
C LEU A 266 -9.49 3.04 -22.86
N TRP A 267 -8.53 3.51 -22.07
CA TRP A 267 -8.07 4.89 -22.13
C TRP A 267 -7.43 5.19 -23.49
N SER A 268 -7.85 6.26 -24.14
CA SER A 268 -7.52 6.57 -25.52
C SER A 268 -6.03 6.77 -25.82
N SER A 269 -5.24 7.15 -24.82
CA SER A 269 -3.80 7.39 -24.93
C SER A 269 -2.94 6.21 -24.47
N GLY A 270 -3.54 5.07 -24.10
CA GLY A 270 -2.84 3.94 -23.48
C GLY A 270 -1.79 3.27 -24.35
N ASP A 271 -1.91 3.34 -25.67
CA ASP A 271 -0.93 2.73 -26.58
C ASP A 271 0.42 3.45 -26.58
N GLN A 272 0.48 4.74 -26.19
CA GLN A 272 1.74 5.48 -26.04
C GLN A 272 2.60 4.94 -24.90
N TYR A 273 2.00 4.29 -23.90
CA TYR A 273 2.72 3.73 -22.76
C TYR A 273 3.60 2.54 -23.14
N ASN A 274 3.25 1.76 -24.15
CA ASN A 274 4.06 0.62 -24.58
C ASN A 274 5.48 1.04 -24.93
N TYR A 275 5.65 2.14 -25.69
CA TYR A 275 6.95 2.67 -26.03
C TYR A 275 7.73 3.18 -24.79
N ALA A 276 7.05 3.83 -23.88
CA ALA A 276 7.65 4.30 -22.63
C ALA A 276 8.12 3.14 -21.74
N ILE A 277 7.32 2.06 -21.66
CA ILE A 277 7.64 0.85 -20.92
C ILE A 277 8.90 0.19 -21.49
N GLU A 278 8.96 -0.05 -22.79
CA GLU A 278 10.12 -0.67 -23.44
C GLU A 278 11.41 0.15 -23.26
N ARG A 279 11.34 1.47 -23.46
CA ARG A 279 12.48 2.34 -23.21
C ARG A 279 12.94 2.32 -21.76
N SER A 280 12.00 2.24 -20.82
CA SER A 280 12.32 2.19 -19.39
C SER A 280 12.96 0.87 -19.01
N ARG A 281 12.43 -0.25 -19.49
CA ARG A 281 13.02 -1.58 -19.28
C ARG A 281 14.48 -1.61 -19.75
N LYS A 282 14.74 -1.14 -20.97
CA LYS A 282 16.10 -1.07 -21.51
C LYS A 282 17.05 -0.21 -20.66
N ARG A 283 16.58 0.98 -20.19
CA ARG A 283 17.39 1.82 -19.30
C ARG A 283 17.72 1.17 -17.97
N LEU A 284 16.81 0.32 -17.44
CA LEU A 284 17.02 -0.37 -16.16
C LEU A 284 17.99 -1.53 -16.32
N GLU A 285 17.94 -2.30 -17.43
CA GLU A 285 18.84 -3.39 -17.71
C GLU A 285 20.32 -2.94 -17.73
N ASP A 286 20.59 -1.77 -18.32
CA ASP A 286 21.93 -1.21 -18.46
C ASP A 286 22.37 -0.35 -17.25
N ASN A 287 21.52 -0.21 -16.22
CA ASN A 287 21.81 0.69 -15.11
C ASN A 287 22.58 -0.02 -14.00
N PRO A 288 23.84 0.38 -13.69
CA PRO A 288 24.67 -0.30 -12.70
C PRO A 288 24.12 -0.21 -11.28
N PHE A 289 23.37 0.86 -10.94
CA PHE A 289 22.74 0.96 -9.61
C PHE A 289 21.59 -0.04 -9.47
N VAL A 290 20.82 -0.29 -10.54
CA VAL A 290 19.74 -1.28 -10.53
C VAL A 290 20.32 -2.68 -10.39
N GLN A 291 21.42 -2.98 -11.09
CA GLN A 291 22.14 -4.24 -10.95
C GLN A 291 22.68 -4.44 -9.54
N LEU A 292 23.26 -3.40 -8.93
CA LEU A 292 23.74 -3.46 -7.56
C LEU A 292 22.61 -3.73 -6.55
N ILE A 293 21.43 -3.08 -6.72
CA ILE A 293 20.26 -3.32 -5.87
C ILE A 293 19.82 -4.79 -5.99
N ASP A 294 19.80 -5.33 -7.19
CA ASP A 294 19.42 -6.73 -7.44
C ASP A 294 20.43 -7.73 -6.83
N GLU A 295 21.72 -7.46 -6.96
CA GLU A 295 22.78 -8.24 -6.31
C GLU A 295 22.66 -8.23 -4.78
N GLN A 296 22.40 -7.06 -4.20
CA GLN A 296 22.19 -6.93 -2.76
C GLN A 296 20.92 -7.67 -2.31
N ALA A 297 19.84 -7.60 -3.06
CA ALA A 297 18.61 -8.34 -2.76
C ALA A 297 18.86 -9.87 -2.77
N LYS A 298 19.62 -10.38 -3.73
CA LYS A 298 20.05 -11.80 -3.78
C LYS A 298 20.92 -12.18 -2.58
N TRP A 299 21.84 -11.29 -2.19
CA TRP A 299 22.65 -11.50 -1.01
C TRP A 299 21.81 -11.55 0.28
N ILE A 300 20.85 -10.63 0.46
CA ILE A 300 19.91 -10.66 1.60
C ILE A 300 19.16 -12.00 1.65
N LYS A 301 18.65 -12.49 0.51
CA LYS A 301 17.99 -13.79 0.43
C LYS A 301 18.92 -14.94 0.85
N SER A 302 20.19 -14.93 0.43
CA SER A 302 21.16 -15.97 0.80
C SER A 302 21.45 -16.00 2.30
N ARG A 303 21.26 -14.85 3.01
CA ARG A 303 21.47 -14.73 4.44
C ARG A 303 20.24 -15.05 5.28
N GLN A 304 19.07 -15.10 4.69
CA GLN A 304 17.79 -15.27 5.41
C GLN A 304 17.76 -16.50 6.32
N ASN A 305 18.42 -17.59 5.91
CA ASN A 305 18.48 -18.87 6.63
C ASN A 305 19.88 -19.18 7.15
N ASP A 306 20.83 -18.23 7.11
CA ASP A 306 22.18 -18.39 7.63
C ASP A 306 22.19 -18.08 9.12
N ASN A 307 21.83 -19.09 9.92
CA ASN A 307 21.78 -19.02 11.39
C ASN A 307 23.00 -19.69 12.05
N ASP A 308 24.01 -20.09 11.24
CA ASP A 308 25.20 -20.77 11.74
C ASP A 308 26.30 -19.76 12.06
N TYR A 309 26.72 -19.76 13.31
CA TYR A 309 27.81 -18.92 13.81
C TYR A 309 28.98 -19.79 14.25
N SER A 310 30.19 -19.44 13.80
CA SER A 310 31.41 -20.10 14.27
C SER A 310 31.66 -19.78 15.73
N LEU A 311 31.97 -20.81 16.52
CA LEU A 311 32.45 -20.63 17.90
C LEU A 311 33.96 -20.26 17.95
N ASN A 312 34.66 -20.33 16.82
CA ASN A 312 36.01 -19.81 16.68
C ASN A 312 35.93 -18.29 16.45
N PHE A 313 36.55 -17.52 17.30
CA PHE A 313 36.49 -16.05 17.32
C PHE A 313 37.01 -15.42 16.02
N ASP A 314 38.16 -15.90 15.52
CA ASP A 314 38.76 -15.35 14.30
C ASP A 314 37.88 -15.61 13.08
N ALA A 315 37.34 -16.80 12.94
CA ALA A 315 36.41 -17.14 11.86
C ALA A 315 35.08 -16.35 11.96
N TYR A 316 34.63 -16.04 13.18
CA TYR A 316 33.44 -15.17 13.40
C TYR A 316 33.73 -13.74 12.96
N LEU A 317 34.90 -13.18 13.33
CA LEU A 317 35.31 -11.83 12.94
C LEU A 317 35.44 -11.70 11.42
N GLU A 318 36.11 -12.64 10.77
CA GLU A 318 36.27 -12.66 9.30
C GLU A 318 34.91 -12.68 8.58
N LYS A 319 33.95 -13.51 9.06
CA LYS A 319 32.58 -13.55 8.53
C LYS A 319 31.84 -12.22 8.74
N ASN A 320 32.03 -11.57 9.88
CA ASN A 320 31.41 -10.27 10.18
C ASN A 320 32.01 -9.15 9.33
N GLU A 321 33.30 -9.05 9.23
CA GLU A 321 33.98 -8.03 8.40
C GLU A 321 33.59 -8.16 6.93
N ALA A 322 33.53 -9.40 6.39
CA ALA A 322 33.05 -9.65 5.03
C ALA A 322 31.57 -9.25 4.85
N THR A 323 30.76 -9.34 5.89
CA THR A 323 29.37 -8.91 5.90
C THR A 323 29.24 -7.39 5.91
N GLU A 324 30.00 -6.70 6.76
CA GLU A 324 30.05 -5.24 6.85
C GLU A 324 30.49 -4.60 5.54
N GLN A 325 31.57 -5.11 4.92
CA GLN A 325 32.04 -4.62 3.61
C GLN A 325 31.02 -4.75 2.48
N LYS A 326 30.11 -5.73 2.56
CA LYS A 326 29.01 -5.87 1.59
C LYS A 326 27.82 -4.96 1.88
N THR A 327 27.61 -4.58 3.15
CA THR A 327 26.53 -3.66 3.55
C THR A 327 26.90 -2.18 3.35
N GLU A 328 28.17 -1.83 3.28
CA GLU A 328 28.65 -0.47 3.01
C GLU A 328 28.63 -0.10 1.52
N LYS A 329 28.52 -1.06 0.62
CA LYS A 329 28.38 -0.85 -0.84
C LYS A 329 26.94 -0.54 -1.21
#